data_edf341f9baa7cc5a3fa6201a9ec4cfd7
#
_entry.id   edf341f9baa7cc5a3fa6201a9ec4cfd7
#
_cell.length_a   1.000
_cell.length_b   1.000
_cell.length_c   1.000
_cell.angle_alpha   90.00
_cell.angle_beta   90.00
_cell.angle_gamma   90.00
#
_symmetry.space_group_name_H-M   'P 1'
#
loop_
_entity.id
_entity.type
_entity.pdbx_description
1 polymer ?
#
loop_
_entity_poly.entity_id
_entity_poly.type
_entity_poly.pdbx_seq_one_letter_code
_entity_poly.pdbx_strand_id
1 'polypeptide(L)' 'MNARQLIVQADEIRRNMDMTQAEWSRAAGFDEYGKLVSNTFKRGNCKLSVFLQLLRTLGYGVEIVKQEEKNDA' A
#
# COMPACT_ATOMS: atom_id res chain seq x y z
N MET A 1 -6.35 -2.81 -12.69
CA MET A 1 -5.95 -2.81 -11.28
C MET A 1 -6.58 -1.63 -10.58
N ASN A 2 -7.11 -1.83 -9.41
CA ASN A 2 -7.74 -0.75 -8.65
C ASN A 2 -7.01 -0.52 -7.32
N ALA A 3 -7.45 0.46 -6.57
CA ALA A 3 -6.78 0.84 -5.33
C ALA A 3 -6.73 -0.32 -4.34
N ARG A 4 -7.81 -1.08 -4.24
CA ARG A 4 -7.86 -2.19 -3.29
C ARG A 4 -6.83 -3.26 -3.65
N GLN A 5 -6.67 -3.54 -4.93
CA GLN A 5 -5.71 -4.54 -5.38
C GLN A 5 -4.28 -4.11 -5.06
N LEU A 6 -3.98 -2.82 -5.22
CA LEU A 6 -2.66 -2.31 -4.88
C LEU A 6 -2.40 -2.41 -3.37
N ILE A 7 -3.41 -2.10 -2.58
CA ILE A 7 -3.30 -2.18 -1.13
C ILE A 7 -3.06 -3.61 -0.70
N VAL A 8 -3.75 -4.56 -1.32
CA VAL A 8 -3.57 -5.97 -1.02
C VAL A 8 -2.17 -6.44 -1.39
N GLN A 9 -1.63 -5.97 -2.51
CA GLN A 9 -0.27 -6.31 -2.90
C GLN A 9 0.73 -5.79 -1.89
N ALA A 10 0.55 -4.57 -1.41
CA ALA A 10 1.44 -4.00 -0.40
C ALA A 10 1.35 -4.81 0.90
N ASP A 11 0.15 -5.26 1.25
CA ASP A 11 -0.05 -6.04 2.45
C ASP A 11 0.65 -7.39 2.37
N GLU A 12 0.66 -7.99 1.19
CA GLU A 12 1.36 -9.25 1.00
C GLU A 12 2.86 -9.08 1.20
N ILE A 13 3.41 -7.97 0.72
CA ILE A 13 4.82 -7.70 0.91
C ILE A 13 5.11 -7.56 2.41
N ARG A 14 4.26 -6.83 3.12
CA ARG A 14 4.41 -6.66 4.55
C ARG A 14 4.41 -8.01 5.28
N ARG A 15 3.47 -8.88 4.93
CA ARG A 15 3.38 -10.19 5.57
C ARG A 15 4.60 -11.04 5.32
N ASN A 16 5.13 -10.97 4.10
CA ASN A 16 6.32 -11.72 3.76
C ASN A 16 7.55 -11.23 4.50
N MET A 17 7.49 -10.00 5.04
CA MET A 17 8.57 -9.44 5.83
C MET A 17 8.33 -9.66 7.33
N ASP A 18 7.28 -10.40 7.69
CA ASP A 18 6.94 -10.68 9.08
C ASP A 18 6.73 -9.39 9.88
N MET A 19 6.13 -8.40 9.26
CA MET A 19 5.90 -7.12 9.89
C MET A 19 4.42 -6.99 10.21
N THR A 20 4.09 -6.55 11.43
CA THR A 20 2.68 -6.33 11.78
C THR A 20 2.21 -5.00 11.23
N GLN A 21 0.90 -4.79 11.20
CA GLN A 21 0.35 -3.52 10.74
C GLN A 21 0.80 -2.38 11.64
N ALA A 22 0.89 -2.61 12.94
CA ALA A 22 1.37 -1.58 13.86
C ALA A 22 2.83 -1.22 13.61
N GLU A 23 3.65 -2.22 13.34
CA GLU A 23 5.06 -1.98 13.02
C GLU A 23 5.18 -1.20 11.73
N TRP A 24 4.38 -1.55 10.74
CA TRP A 24 4.38 -0.86 9.45
C TRP A 24 4.00 0.61 9.64
N SER A 25 2.93 0.83 10.38
CA SER A 25 2.45 2.18 10.65
C SER A 25 3.52 3.03 11.35
N ARG A 26 4.14 2.47 12.37
CA ARG A 26 5.19 3.18 13.12
C ARG A 26 6.38 3.49 12.23
N ALA A 27 6.81 2.52 11.45
CA ALA A 27 7.97 2.70 10.57
C ALA A 27 7.70 3.75 9.50
N ALA A 28 6.45 3.87 9.08
CA ALA A 28 6.08 4.87 8.09
C ALA A 28 5.83 6.26 8.69
N GLY A 29 5.90 6.37 10.00
CA GLY A 29 5.71 7.65 10.66
C GLY A 29 4.25 8.00 10.92
N PHE A 30 3.37 7.00 10.88
CA PHE A 30 1.97 7.24 11.17
C PHE A 30 1.67 6.89 12.62
N ASP A 31 0.48 6.43 12.91
CA ASP A 31 0.11 6.19 14.30
C ASP A 31 0.75 4.93 14.86
N GLU A 32 0.86 4.89 16.18
CA GLU A 32 1.55 3.86 16.87
C GLU A 32 0.86 2.52 16.89
N TYR A 33 -0.43 2.49 16.77
CA TYR A 33 -1.20 1.26 16.89
C TYR A 33 -1.69 0.68 15.58
N GLY A 34 -1.30 1.28 14.47
CA GLY A 34 -1.68 0.77 13.16
C GLY A 34 -3.10 1.11 12.73
N LYS A 35 -3.71 2.11 13.34
CA LYS A 35 -5.07 2.48 12.97
C LYS A 35 -5.18 2.96 11.55
N LEU A 36 -4.22 3.73 11.08
CA LEU A 36 -4.26 4.24 9.73
C LEU A 36 -4.21 3.10 8.73
N VAL A 37 -3.33 2.13 8.95
CA VAL A 37 -3.19 0.99 8.06
C VAL A 37 -4.46 0.15 8.11
N SER A 38 -4.97 -0.10 9.30
CA SER A 38 -6.19 -0.88 9.46
C SER A 38 -7.37 -0.22 8.74
N ASN A 39 -7.51 1.10 8.87
CA ASN A 39 -8.59 1.82 8.20
C ASN A 39 -8.41 1.81 6.69
N THR A 40 -7.18 1.86 6.21
CA THR A 40 -6.89 1.78 4.79
C THR A 40 -7.40 0.44 4.22
N PHE A 41 -7.18 -0.64 4.93
CA PHE A 41 -7.65 -1.93 4.47
C PHE A 41 -9.18 -2.03 4.51
N LYS A 42 -9.80 -1.48 5.53
CA LYS A 42 -11.24 -1.50 5.61
C LYS A 42 -11.89 -0.74 4.47
N ARG A 43 -11.34 0.42 4.14
CA ARG A 43 -11.90 1.22 3.06
C ARG A 43 -11.48 0.74 1.71
N GLY A 44 -10.33 0.08 1.60
CA GLY A 44 -9.77 -0.32 0.32
C GLY A 44 -9.28 0.86 -0.48
N ASN A 45 -8.93 1.95 0.21
CA ASN A 45 -8.49 3.19 -0.43
C ASN A 45 -7.76 4.06 0.57
N CYS A 46 -6.90 4.94 0.09
CA CYS A 46 -6.22 5.91 0.93
C CYS A 46 -5.67 7.01 0.04
N LYS A 47 -5.14 8.04 0.66
CA LYS A 47 -4.49 9.10 -0.10
C LYS A 47 -3.25 8.54 -0.74
N LEU A 48 -2.94 9.01 -1.94
CA LEU A 48 -1.76 8.54 -2.66
C LEU A 48 -0.49 8.77 -1.85
N SER A 49 -0.38 9.91 -1.18
CA SER A 49 0.80 10.22 -0.38
C SER A 49 0.99 9.19 0.74
N VAL A 50 -0.10 8.73 1.33
CA VAL A 50 -0.04 7.73 2.38
C VAL A 50 0.43 6.40 1.81
N PHE A 51 -0.11 6.02 0.65
CA PHE A 51 0.24 4.76 0.01
C PHE A 51 1.73 4.74 -0.37
N LEU A 52 2.22 5.85 -0.93
CA LEU A 52 3.61 5.94 -1.32
C LEU A 52 4.54 5.84 -0.11
N GLN A 53 4.14 6.45 1.00
CA GLN A 53 4.94 6.37 2.22
C GLN A 53 4.96 4.94 2.78
N LEU A 54 3.84 4.27 2.75
CA LEU A 54 3.77 2.88 3.20
C LEU A 54 4.65 1.98 2.34
N LEU A 55 4.63 2.18 1.03
CA LEU A 55 5.47 1.38 0.14
C LEU A 55 6.94 1.66 0.36
N ARG A 56 7.30 2.93 0.52
CA ARG A 56 8.69 3.29 0.73
C ARG A 56 9.23 2.60 1.98
N THR A 57 8.42 2.50 3.01
CA THR A 57 8.81 1.84 4.24
C THR A 57 9.17 0.38 4.01
N LEU A 58 8.56 -0.25 3.03
CA LEU A 58 8.85 -1.63 2.68
C LEU A 58 9.99 -1.75 1.66
N GLY A 59 10.50 -0.62 1.19
CA GLY A 59 11.57 -0.61 0.19
C GLY A 59 11.06 -0.68 -1.24
N TYR A 60 9.82 -0.33 -1.46
CA TYR A 60 9.21 -0.38 -2.78
C TYR A 60 8.74 1.01 -3.23
N GLY A 61 8.35 1.11 -4.46
CA GLY A 61 7.83 2.35 -5.03
C GLY A 61 6.85 2.07 -6.12
N VAL A 62 6.38 3.11 -6.77
CA VAL A 62 5.46 2.97 -7.88
C VAL A 62 6.06 3.64 -9.07
N GLU A 63 5.73 3.14 -10.23
CA GLU A 63 6.27 3.68 -11.45
C GLU A 63 5.11 3.89 -12.39
N ILE A 64 5.09 4.96 -13.13
CA ILE A 64 4.04 5.25 -14.10
C ILE A 64 4.40 4.58 -15.40
N VAL A 65 3.52 3.71 -15.87
CA VAL A 65 3.76 2.96 -17.07
C VAL A 65 2.67 3.24 -18.05
N LYS A 66 3.00 3.36 -19.31
CA LYS A 66 1.99 3.58 -20.34
C LYS A 66 1.17 2.32 -20.47
N GLN A 67 -0.14 2.42 -20.39
CA GLN A 67 -0.97 1.28 -20.52
C GLN A 67 -1.22 1.03 -21.93
N GLU A 68 -1.07 -0.23 -22.39
CA GLU A 68 -1.34 -0.58 -23.69
C GLU A 68 -2.75 -0.71 -23.85
N GLU A 69 -3.38 -0.12 -24.81
CA GLU A 69 -4.71 -0.24 -24.99
C GLU A 69 -5.02 -1.40 -25.63
N LYS A 70 -5.57 -2.22 -25.24
CA LYS A 70 -5.95 -3.41 -25.76
C LYS A 70 -7.02 -3.23 -26.52
N ASN A 71 -7.18 -2.62 -27.35
CA ASN A 71 -8.19 -2.42 -27.99
C ASN A 71 -8.62 -3.25 -28.70
N ASP A 72 -8.57 -3.92 -28.77
CA ASP A 72 -8.98 -4.76 -29.33
C ASP A 72 -9.87 -4.57 -29.87
N ALA A 73 -9.84 -4.00 -30.16
CA ALA A 73 -10.66 -3.68 -30.72
C ALA A 73 -10.73 -4.07 -31.17
#